data_cebe280c92e3b375412be83e9595f6ca
#
_entry.id   cebe280c92e3b375412be83e9595f6ca
#
_cell.length_a   1.000
_cell.length_b   1.000
_cell.length_c   1.000
_cell.angle_alpha   90.00
_cell.angle_beta   90.00
_cell.angle_gamma   90.00
#
_symmetry.space_group_name_H-M   'P 1'
#
loop_
_entity.id
_entity.type
_entity.pdbx_description
1 polymer ?
#
loop_
_entity_poly.entity_id
_entity_poly.type
_entity_poly.pdbx_seq_one_letter_code
_entity_poly.pdbx_strand_id
1 'polypeptide(L)'
;LEQICNAFTHFKQTLAEYGITEYYALANSAVREAKNCAMVVDQIEVRTGIRVRVLSNSEQRYVRIKGVIARENDFKLPEKGTAMVDIGAGSLQISIYEKKALATTQNIRLGMAKIGEMFSAFSWEYPVVELVLKEMIDNDVQTFEKMFLKDHTIRSLILVGDTLISQIRKVLEHTGDPGITAEDIRNLYSQIRGKSTSEISQMLDMPFEYAAMVLPVMILAQTLLDASQAERIWIP
;
A
#
# COMPACT_ATOMS: atom_id res chain seq x y z
N LEU A 1 9.99 2.22 21.07
CA LEU A 1 10.82 3.41 20.92
C LEU A 1 12.31 3.06 20.95
N GLU A 2 12.75 2.23 21.91
CA GLU A 2 14.16 1.84 22.04
C GLU A 2 14.71 1.18 20.76
N GLN A 3 13.99 0.21 20.19
CA GLN A 3 14.36 -0.43 18.94
C GLN A 3 14.50 0.57 17.78
N ILE A 4 13.61 1.57 17.71
CA ILE A 4 13.68 2.63 16.70
C ILE A 4 14.94 3.46 16.90
N CYS A 5 15.24 3.90 18.11
CA CYS A 5 16.43 4.68 18.40
C CYS A 5 17.72 3.89 18.11
N ASN A 6 17.76 2.60 18.43
CA ASN A 6 18.89 1.74 18.12
C ASN A 6 19.11 1.62 16.60
N ALA A 7 18.04 1.44 15.83
CA ALA A 7 18.12 1.41 14.37
C ALA A 7 18.65 2.74 13.81
N PHE A 8 18.16 3.88 14.28
CA PHE A 8 18.67 5.19 13.86
C PHE A 8 20.13 5.43 14.24
N THR A 9 20.55 4.95 15.42
CA THR A 9 21.95 5.02 15.83
C THR A 9 22.85 4.20 14.90
N HIS A 10 22.40 3.00 14.52
CA HIS A 10 23.11 2.18 13.55
C HIS A 10 23.17 2.84 12.17
N PHE A 11 22.07 3.38 11.67
CA PHE A 11 22.07 4.14 10.41
C PHE A 11 23.05 5.31 10.45
N LYS A 12 23.09 6.06 11.55
CA LYS A 12 24.04 7.18 11.72
C LYS A 12 25.49 6.73 11.64
N GLN A 13 25.83 5.59 12.24
CA GLN A 13 27.17 5.00 12.15
C GLN A 13 27.50 4.63 10.71
N THR A 14 26.60 3.92 10.03
CA THR A 14 26.75 3.53 8.62
C THR A 14 26.94 4.76 7.72
N LEU A 15 26.12 5.80 7.88
CA LEU A 15 26.25 7.05 7.13
C LEU A 15 27.64 7.69 7.32
N ALA A 16 28.15 7.67 8.56
CA ALA A 16 29.50 8.19 8.86
C ALA A 16 30.62 7.35 8.21
N GLU A 17 30.49 6.02 8.22
CA GLU A 17 31.46 5.10 7.58
C GLU A 17 31.53 5.33 6.06
N TYR A 18 30.41 5.67 5.41
CA TYR A 18 30.36 6.02 4.00
C TYR A 18 30.63 7.50 3.69
N GLY A 19 30.92 8.31 4.69
CA GLY A 19 31.18 9.75 4.53
C GLY A 19 29.96 10.56 4.08
N ILE A 20 28.74 10.05 4.33
CA ILE A 20 27.49 10.70 3.95
C ILE A 20 27.13 11.74 5.01
N THR A 21 27.11 13.01 4.62
CA THR A 21 26.79 14.15 5.50
C THR A 21 25.39 14.71 5.28
N GLU A 22 24.82 14.49 4.10
CA GLU A 22 23.48 14.96 3.75
C GLU A 22 22.51 13.78 3.63
N TYR A 23 21.46 13.80 4.44
CA TYR A 23 20.42 12.77 4.44
C TYR A 23 19.08 13.35 4.91
N TYR A 24 18.00 12.66 4.58
CA TYR A 24 16.67 12.99 5.05
C TYR A 24 16.07 11.79 5.80
N ALA A 25 15.63 12.01 7.03
CA ALA A 25 14.84 11.04 7.78
C ALA A 25 13.36 11.46 7.72
N LEU A 26 12.54 10.61 7.11
CA LEU A 26 11.13 10.88 6.87
C LEU A 26 10.27 9.85 7.58
N ALA A 27 9.19 10.30 8.22
CA ALA A 27 8.20 9.43 8.83
C ALA A 27 6.86 9.51 8.05
N ASN A 28 6.22 8.38 7.91
CA ASN A 28 4.95 8.21 7.21
C ASN A 28 3.74 8.14 8.15
N SER A 29 2.63 7.58 7.68
CA SER A 29 1.37 7.47 8.41
C SER A 29 1.49 6.77 9.76
N ALA A 30 2.34 5.75 9.90
CA ALA A 30 2.48 5.02 11.16
C ALA A 30 2.91 5.92 12.33
N VAL A 31 3.84 6.84 12.07
CA VAL A 31 4.28 7.84 13.07
C VAL A 31 3.30 9.02 13.13
N ARG A 32 2.85 9.51 11.97
CA ARG A 32 1.94 10.67 11.88
C ARG A 32 0.64 10.46 12.65
N GLU A 33 0.08 9.26 12.59
CA GLU A 33 -1.22 8.93 13.20
C GLU A 33 -1.10 8.41 14.64
N ALA A 34 0.12 8.23 15.13
CA ALA A 34 0.37 7.82 16.50
C ALA A 34 -0.02 8.93 17.47
N LYS A 35 -0.76 8.59 18.55
CA LYS A 35 -1.16 9.54 19.60
C LYS A 35 0.04 10.24 20.27
N ASN A 36 1.18 9.58 20.29
CA ASN A 36 2.44 10.04 20.88
C ASN A 36 3.47 10.47 19.82
N CYS A 37 3.03 10.82 18.61
CA CYS A 37 3.89 11.22 17.48
C CYS A 37 4.97 12.23 17.89
N ALA A 38 4.58 13.34 18.52
CA ALA A 38 5.52 14.41 18.92
C ALA A 38 6.60 13.88 19.87
N MET A 39 6.22 13.07 20.87
CA MET A 39 7.16 12.46 21.80
C MET A 39 8.13 11.50 21.10
N VAL A 40 7.62 10.67 20.16
CA VAL A 40 8.46 9.73 19.42
C VAL A 40 9.52 10.46 18.60
N VAL A 41 9.12 11.49 17.85
CA VAL A 41 10.03 12.30 17.03
C VAL A 41 11.07 13.03 17.88
N ASP A 42 10.64 13.66 18.97
CA ASP A 42 11.53 14.34 19.92
C ASP A 42 12.56 13.37 20.52
N GLN A 43 12.13 12.20 20.99
CA GLN A 43 13.00 11.19 21.56
C GLN A 43 14.01 10.61 20.57
N ILE A 44 13.64 10.48 19.30
CA ILE A 44 14.60 10.08 18.26
C ILE A 44 15.66 11.17 18.11
N GLU A 45 15.27 12.43 17.99
CA GLU A 45 16.22 13.55 17.84
C GLU A 45 17.17 13.66 19.05
N VAL A 46 16.61 13.63 20.27
CA VAL A 46 17.42 13.72 21.51
C VAL A 46 18.41 12.55 21.65
N ARG A 47 17.99 11.33 21.36
CA ARG A 47 18.83 10.15 21.58
C ARG A 47 19.84 9.88 20.47
N THR A 48 19.52 10.25 19.23
CA THR A 48 20.31 9.89 18.06
C THR A 48 20.91 11.09 17.33
N GLY A 49 20.39 12.28 17.60
CA GLY A 49 20.73 13.50 16.87
C GLY A 49 20.18 13.52 15.43
N ILE A 50 19.30 12.59 15.08
CA ILE A 50 18.66 12.55 13.75
C ILE A 50 17.31 13.25 13.84
N ARG A 51 17.15 14.30 13.05
CA ARG A 51 15.88 15.02 12.94
C ARG A 51 14.96 14.32 11.95
N VAL A 52 13.82 13.81 12.43
CA VAL A 52 12.80 13.16 11.64
C VAL A 52 11.72 14.16 11.24
N ARG A 53 11.44 14.27 9.94
CA ARG A 53 10.32 15.05 9.42
C ARG A 53 9.11 14.15 9.15
N VAL A 54 7.99 14.43 9.79
CA VAL A 54 6.74 13.72 9.56
C VAL A 54 6.07 14.28 8.31
N LEU A 55 5.87 13.40 7.32
CA LEU A 55 5.22 13.79 6.06
C LEU A 55 3.70 13.90 6.22
N SER A 56 3.13 14.94 5.66
CA SER A 56 1.68 15.01 5.42
C SER A 56 1.26 13.95 4.38
N ASN A 57 -0.05 13.67 4.29
CA ASN A 57 -0.57 12.76 3.26
C ASN A 57 -0.21 13.22 1.83
N SER A 58 -0.26 14.53 1.60
CA SER A 58 0.07 15.10 0.28
C SER A 58 1.56 14.99 -0.05
N GLU A 59 2.45 15.23 0.92
CA GLU A 59 3.90 15.06 0.72
C GLU A 59 4.26 13.60 0.50
N GLN A 60 3.69 12.69 1.29
CA GLN A 60 3.89 11.24 1.12
C GLN A 60 3.48 10.80 -0.28
N ARG A 61 2.30 11.21 -0.75
CA ARG A 61 1.83 10.94 -2.12
C ARG A 61 2.81 11.48 -3.16
N TYR A 62 3.26 12.72 -3.00
CA TYR A 62 4.20 13.33 -3.95
C TYR A 62 5.50 12.53 -4.04
N VAL A 63 6.07 12.13 -2.90
CA VAL A 63 7.30 11.32 -2.84
C VAL A 63 7.07 9.96 -3.51
N ARG A 64 5.93 9.30 -3.25
CA ARG A 64 5.57 8.02 -3.88
C ARG A 64 5.47 8.13 -5.40
N ILE A 65 4.75 9.13 -5.90
CA ILE A 65 4.62 9.38 -7.35
C ILE A 65 5.99 9.62 -7.99
N LYS A 66 6.82 10.45 -7.35
CA LYS A 66 8.18 10.70 -7.82
C LYS A 66 9.01 9.42 -7.85
N GLY A 67 8.90 8.56 -6.84
CA GLY A 67 9.56 7.27 -6.80
C GLY A 67 9.13 6.34 -7.93
N VAL A 68 7.82 6.28 -8.20
CA VAL A 68 7.26 5.48 -9.31
C VAL A 68 7.80 5.98 -10.66
N ILE A 69 7.72 7.30 -10.91
CA ILE A 69 8.21 7.89 -12.17
C ILE A 69 9.72 7.71 -12.34
N ALA A 70 10.49 7.81 -11.25
CA ALA A 70 11.96 7.68 -11.32
C ALA A 70 12.44 6.24 -11.52
N ARG A 71 11.66 5.25 -11.08
CA ARG A 71 12.03 3.83 -11.16
C ARG A 71 11.81 3.24 -12.55
N GLU A 72 10.82 3.75 -13.26
CA GLU A 72 10.41 3.25 -14.56
C GLU A 72 10.75 4.30 -15.63
N ASN A 73 11.87 4.12 -16.33
CA ASN A 73 12.36 5.04 -17.36
C ASN A 73 11.31 5.32 -18.47
N ASP A 74 10.40 4.39 -18.72
CA ASP A 74 9.37 4.48 -19.77
C ASP A 74 7.95 4.70 -19.20
N PHE A 75 7.80 4.90 -17.88
CA PHE A 75 6.48 5.08 -17.30
C PHE A 75 5.89 6.43 -17.70
N LYS A 76 4.81 6.35 -18.45
CA LYS A 76 3.98 7.51 -18.78
C LYS A 76 2.60 7.28 -18.19
N LEU A 77 2.17 8.20 -17.32
CA LEU A 77 0.77 8.20 -16.87
C LEU A 77 -0.12 8.15 -18.12
N PRO A 78 -1.02 7.14 -18.21
CA PRO A 78 -1.95 7.05 -19.33
C PRO A 78 -2.77 8.34 -19.44
N GLU A 79 -3.06 8.77 -20.66
CA GLU A 79 -3.86 9.98 -20.90
C GLU A 79 -5.34 9.79 -20.51
N LYS A 80 -5.80 8.54 -20.55
CA LYS A 80 -7.15 8.15 -20.15
C LYS A 80 -7.14 7.73 -18.68
N GLY A 81 -8.09 8.18 -17.92
CA GLY A 81 -8.26 8.06 -16.49
C GLY A 81 -7.48 6.93 -15.80
N THR A 82 -6.57 7.31 -14.92
CA THR A 82 -5.75 6.37 -14.15
C THR A 82 -6.01 6.57 -12.68
N ALA A 83 -6.31 5.50 -11.95
CA ALA A 83 -6.33 5.54 -10.50
C ALA A 83 -5.04 4.93 -9.93
N MET A 84 -4.34 5.72 -9.13
CA MET A 84 -3.21 5.25 -8.34
C MET A 84 -3.71 4.97 -6.92
N VAL A 85 -3.49 3.75 -6.47
CA VAL A 85 -3.90 3.24 -5.16
C VAL A 85 -2.66 2.97 -4.33
N ASP A 86 -2.42 3.82 -3.35
CA ASP A 86 -1.32 3.67 -2.38
C ASP A 86 -1.84 2.94 -1.14
N ILE A 87 -1.41 1.69 -0.96
CA ILE A 87 -1.78 0.84 0.16
C ILE A 87 -0.73 1.01 1.26
N GLY A 88 -1.08 1.81 2.26
CA GLY A 88 -0.24 2.05 3.43
C GLY A 88 -0.64 1.21 4.65
N ALA A 89 0.16 1.31 5.72
CA ALA A 89 -0.14 0.62 6.99
C ALA A 89 -1.43 1.16 7.63
N GLY A 90 -1.62 2.48 7.71
CA GLY A 90 -2.78 3.09 8.39
C GLY A 90 -3.94 3.46 7.48
N SER A 91 -3.70 3.64 6.19
CA SER A 91 -4.71 4.12 5.24
C SER A 91 -4.44 3.66 3.81
N LEU A 92 -5.52 3.66 3.05
CA LEU A 92 -5.54 3.51 1.61
C LEU A 92 -5.73 4.89 0.99
N GLN A 93 -4.87 5.29 0.07
CA GLN A 93 -5.04 6.54 -0.66
C GLN A 93 -5.31 6.25 -2.13
N ILE A 94 -6.43 6.75 -2.65
CA ILE A 94 -6.80 6.65 -4.06
C ILE A 94 -6.64 8.03 -4.68
N SER A 95 -5.86 8.12 -5.75
CA SER A 95 -5.61 9.34 -6.50
C SER A 95 -5.98 9.13 -7.97
N ILE A 96 -6.86 9.96 -8.49
CA ILE A 96 -7.32 9.89 -9.88
C ILE A 96 -6.54 10.91 -10.71
N TYR A 97 -5.98 10.43 -11.80
CA TYR A 97 -5.26 11.24 -12.80
C TYR A 97 -6.00 11.24 -14.12
N GLU A 98 -6.22 12.42 -14.67
CA GLU A 98 -6.77 12.63 -16.00
C GLU A 98 -5.88 13.60 -16.75
N LYS A 99 -5.65 13.34 -18.03
CA LYS A 99 -4.78 14.16 -18.88
C LYS A 99 -3.43 14.48 -18.22
N LYS A 100 -2.87 13.49 -17.51
CA LYS A 100 -1.60 13.58 -16.76
C LYS A 100 -1.63 14.55 -15.56
N ALA A 101 -2.79 15.03 -15.15
CA ALA A 101 -2.97 15.89 -13.98
C ALA A 101 -3.76 15.16 -12.88
N LEU A 102 -3.49 15.50 -11.63
CA LEU A 102 -4.26 15.01 -10.51
C LEU A 102 -5.66 15.66 -10.53
N ALA A 103 -6.70 14.86 -10.76
CA ALA A 103 -8.08 15.31 -10.73
C ALA A 103 -8.65 15.34 -9.31
N THR A 104 -8.48 14.24 -8.57
CA THR A 104 -8.95 14.14 -7.19
C THR A 104 -8.13 13.14 -6.40
N THR A 105 -8.20 13.22 -5.07
CA THR A 105 -7.58 12.25 -4.18
C THR A 105 -8.44 12.07 -2.93
N GLN A 106 -8.55 10.83 -2.50
CA GLN A 106 -9.24 10.46 -1.28
C GLN A 106 -8.37 9.56 -0.41
N ASN A 107 -8.46 9.77 0.89
CA ASN A 107 -7.82 8.93 1.88
C ASN A 107 -8.89 8.13 2.63
N ILE A 108 -8.81 6.82 2.53
CA ILE A 108 -9.70 5.88 3.21
C ILE A 108 -8.94 5.32 4.40
N ARG A 109 -9.53 5.34 5.59
CA ARG A 109 -8.90 4.83 6.82
C ARG A 109 -9.00 3.30 6.91
N LEU A 110 -8.55 2.65 5.85
CA LEU A 110 -8.50 1.21 5.72
C LEU A 110 -7.06 0.82 5.33
N GLY A 111 -6.16 0.80 6.30
CA GLY A 111 -4.76 0.40 6.07
C GLY A 111 -4.50 -1.03 6.51
N MET A 112 -3.37 -1.57 6.07
CA MET A 112 -2.98 -2.96 6.31
C MET A 112 -2.86 -3.30 7.80
N ALA A 113 -2.36 -2.37 8.63
CA ALA A 113 -2.27 -2.59 10.08
C ALA A 113 -3.65 -2.72 10.73
N LYS A 114 -4.61 -1.88 10.33
CA LYS A 114 -5.99 -1.94 10.85
C LYS A 114 -6.67 -3.25 10.46
N ILE A 115 -6.46 -3.69 9.23
CA ILE A 115 -6.96 -4.98 8.76
C ILE A 115 -6.31 -6.11 9.57
N GLY A 116 -4.99 -6.06 9.79
CA GLY A 116 -4.25 -7.05 10.60
C GLY A 116 -4.71 -7.07 12.07
N GLU A 117 -4.95 -5.92 12.69
CA GLU A 117 -5.52 -5.84 14.05
C GLU A 117 -6.89 -6.50 14.16
N MET A 118 -7.74 -6.31 13.15
CA MET A 118 -9.05 -6.96 13.10
C MET A 118 -8.92 -8.47 12.99
N PHE A 119 -8.02 -8.99 12.15
CA PHE A 119 -7.74 -10.42 12.08
C PHE A 119 -7.24 -10.99 13.41
N SER A 120 -6.40 -10.25 14.12
CA SER A 120 -5.82 -10.69 15.39
C SER A 120 -6.82 -10.63 16.54
N ALA A 121 -7.77 -9.69 16.51
CA ALA A 121 -8.74 -9.48 17.58
C ALA A 121 -9.87 -10.51 17.58
N PHE A 122 -10.13 -11.13 16.46
CA PHE A 122 -11.22 -12.08 16.31
C PHE A 122 -10.67 -13.43 15.82
N SER A 123 -10.87 -14.48 16.62
CA SER A 123 -10.61 -15.87 16.21
C SER A 123 -11.72 -16.32 15.23
N TRP A 124 -11.89 -15.59 14.16
CA TRP A 124 -12.95 -15.88 13.19
C TRP A 124 -12.58 -17.04 12.28
N GLU A 125 -13.52 -17.90 12.03
CA GLU A 125 -13.40 -18.87 10.95
C GLU A 125 -13.34 -18.16 9.61
N TYR A 126 -12.54 -18.67 8.70
CA TYR A 126 -12.18 -18.05 7.42
C TYR A 126 -13.37 -17.46 6.61
N PRO A 127 -14.52 -18.15 6.45
CA PRO A 127 -15.64 -17.60 5.66
C PRO A 127 -16.20 -16.29 6.21
N VAL A 128 -16.21 -16.13 7.54
CA VAL A 128 -16.73 -14.93 8.21
C VAL A 128 -15.76 -13.76 8.03
N VAL A 129 -14.47 -14.01 8.12
CA VAL A 129 -13.43 -12.99 7.92
C VAL A 129 -13.50 -12.42 6.50
N GLU A 130 -13.59 -13.29 5.50
CA GLU A 130 -13.73 -12.87 4.10
C GLU A 130 -14.95 -11.99 3.89
N LEU A 131 -16.10 -12.40 4.43
CA LEU A 131 -17.36 -11.66 4.31
C LEU A 131 -17.26 -10.26 4.92
N VAL A 132 -16.76 -10.16 6.15
CA VAL A 132 -16.64 -8.88 6.86
C VAL A 132 -15.64 -7.95 6.18
N LEU A 133 -14.51 -8.46 5.73
CA LEU A 133 -13.54 -7.67 4.97
C LEU A 133 -14.12 -7.14 3.68
N LYS A 134 -14.81 -8.01 2.95
CA LYS A 134 -15.45 -7.61 1.70
C LYS A 134 -16.48 -6.51 1.95
N GLU A 135 -17.35 -6.68 2.94
CA GLU A 135 -18.36 -5.67 3.29
C GLU A 135 -17.72 -4.32 3.67
N MET A 136 -16.65 -4.33 4.45
CA MET A 136 -15.95 -3.10 4.83
C MET A 136 -15.30 -2.40 3.63
N ILE A 137 -14.60 -3.16 2.80
CA ILE A 137 -13.95 -2.64 1.61
C ILE A 137 -14.99 -2.11 0.62
N ASP A 138 -16.04 -2.89 0.37
CA ASP A 138 -17.13 -2.51 -0.53
C ASP A 138 -17.80 -1.20 -0.08
N ASN A 139 -18.09 -1.03 1.21
CA ASN A 139 -18.69 0.19 1.75
C ASN A 139 -17.81 1.42 1.51
N ASP A 140 -16.52 1.31 1.82
CA ASP A 140 -15.57 2.41 1.64
C ASP A 140 -15.35 2.74 0.15
N VAL A 141 -15.22 1.71 -0.70
CA VAL A 141 -15.01 1.87 -2.15
C VAL A 141 -16.29 2.37 -2.84
N GLN A 142 -17.46 1.87 -2.48
CA GLN A 142 -18.73 2.38 -3.03
C GLN A 142 -18.99 3.84 -2.65
N THR A 143 -18.62 4.24 -1.45
CA THR A 143 -18.68 5.64 -1.05
C THR A 143 -17.76 6.50 -1.91
N PHE A 144 -16.55 6.02 -2.13
CA PHE A 144 -15.59 6.67 -3.02
C PHE A 144 -16.09 6.74 -4.47
N GLU A 145 -16.63 5.64 -4.98
CA GLU A 145 -17.21 5.55 -6.33
C GLU A 145 -18.31 6.59 -6.53
N LYS A 146 -19.28 6.62 -5.64
CA LYS A 146 -20.41 7.56 -5.72
C LYS A 146 -19.99 9.03 -5.64
N MET A 147 -18.98 9.34 -4.84
CA MET A 147 -18.55 10.71 -4.59
C MET A 147 -17.52 11.21 -5.60
N PHE A 148 -16.65 10.33 -6.10
CA PHE A 148 -15.45 10.75 -6.83
C PHE A 148 -15.26 10.06 -8.19
N LEU A 149 -15.85 8.87 -8.43
CA LEU A 149 -15.73 8.18 -9.71
C LEU A 149 -16.86 8.49 -10.68
N LYS A 150 -17.97 9.03 -10.21
CA LYS A 150 -19.18 9.24 -11.01
C LYS A 150 -18.95 9.99 -12.33
N ASP A 151 -17.98 10.91 -12.32
CA ASP A 151 -17.63 11.76 -13.45
C ASP A 151 -16.28 11.36 -14.12
N HIS A 152 -15.68 10.25 -13.67
CA HIS A 152 -14.36 9.81 -14.11
C HIS A 152 -14.37 8.37 -14.62
N THR A 153 -13.87 8.15 -15.82
CA THR A 153 -13.70 6.79 -16.35
C THR A 153 -12.27 6.30 -16.06
N ILE A 154 -12.14 5.32 -15.19
CA ILE A 154 -10.83 4.73 -14.85
C ILE A 154 -10.60 3.53 -15.75
N ARG A 155 -9.52 3.57 -16.52
CA ARG A 155 -9.11 2.47 -17.43
C ARG A 155 -7.84 1.76 -16.99
N SER A 156 -7.09 2.35 -16.08
CA SER A 156 -5.85 1.78 -15.59
C SER A 156 -5.75 1.96 -14.08
N LEU A 157 -5.34 0.91 -13.39
CA LEU A 157 -5.03 0.93 -11.97
C LEU A 157 -3.51 0.82 -11.78
N ILE A 158 -2.98 1.61 -10.86
CA ILE A 158 -1.60 1.50 -10.41
C ILE A 158 -1.66 1.19 -8.92
N LEU A 159 -1.19 0.02 -8.52
CA LEU A 159 -1.07 -0.33 -7.10
C LEU A 159 0.34 -0.04 -6.64
N VAL A 160 0.47 0.79 -5.63
CA VAL A 160 1.73 1.09 -4.95
C VAL A 160 1.59 0.76 -3.47
N GLY A 161 2.67 0.35 -2.87
CA GLY A 161 2.69 -0.04 -1.45
C GLY A 161 4.11 -0.36 -1.02
N ASP A 162 4.20 -1.08 0.08
CA ASP A 162 5.47 -1.57 0.64
C ASP A 162 5.80 -2.96 0.11
N THR A 163 6.66 -3.65 0.83
CA THR A 163 7.21 -4.98 0.49
C THR A 163 6.12 -6.00 0.12
N LEU A 164 4.95 -5.96 0.75
CA LEU A 164 3.85 -6.87 0.44
C LEU A 164 3.40 -6.75 -1.02
N ILE A 165 3.18 -5.52 -1.51
CA ILE A 165 2.75 -5.28 -2.89
C ILE A 165 3.82 -5.75 -3.88
N SER A 166 5.11 -5.56 -3.54
CA SER A 166 6.20 -6.10 -4.35
C SER A 166 6.27 -7.63 -4.35
N GLN A 167 5.90 -8.30 -3.25
CA GLN A 167 5.81 -9.75 -3.21
C GLN A 167 4.62 -10.27 -4.04
N ILE A 168 3.46 -9.64 -3.94
CA ILE A 168 2.29 -9.95 -4.76
C ILE A 168 2.62 -9.78 -6.25
N ARG A 169 3.33 -8.71 -6.62
CA ARG A 169 3.82 -8.53 -7.98
C ARG A 169 4.60 -9.75 -8.47
N LYS A 170 5.59 -10.22 -7.71
CA LYS A 170 6.41 -11.39 -8.09
C LYS A 170 5.58 -12.66 -8.33
N VAL A 171 4.51 -12.85 -7.55
CA VAL A 171 3.61 -13.99 -7.70
C VAL A 171 2.76 -13.89 -8.97
N LEU A 172 2.36 -12.67 -9.34
CA LEU A 172 1.47 -12.40 -10.48
C LEU A 172 2.19 -12.15 -11.80
N GLU A 173 3.49 -11.83 -11.77
CA GLU A 173 4.28 -11.63 -12.99
C GLU A 173 4.48 -12.95 -13.73
N HIS A 174 3.81 -13.06 -14.86
CA HIS A 174 4.13 -14.08 -15.86
C HIS A 174 5.24 -13.56 -16.77
N THR A 175 6.22 -14.41 -17.05
CA THR A 175 7.35 -14.09 -17.92
C THR A 175 6.86 -13.59 -19.28
N GLY A 176 6.95 -12.28 -19.51
CA GLY A 176 6.79 -11.65 -20.83
C GLY A 176 5.71 -10.59 -21.00
N ASP A 177 4.78 -10.41 -20.06
CA ASP A 177 3.80 -9.31 -20.14
C ASP A 177 4.00 -8.32 -18.98
N PRO A 178 4.19 -7.01 -19.25
CA PRO A 178 4.41 -6.01 -18.21
C PRO A 178 3.15 -5.62 -17.41
N GLY A 179 2.00 -6.27 -17.63
CA GLY A 179 0.74 -5.92 -16.96
C GLY A 179 0.04 -7.10 -16.32
N ILE A 180 -0.33 -6.94 -15.05
CA ILE A 180 -1.21 -7.87 -14.32
C ILE A 180 -2.64 -7.61 -14.80
N THR A 181 -3.31 -8.64 -15.26
CA THR A 181 -4.70 -8.54 -15.73
C THR A 181 -5.69 -8.68 -14.57
N ALA A 182 -6.93 -8.25 -14.78
CA ALA A 182 -8.02 -8.50 -13.84
C ALA A 182 -8.25 -10.01 -13.62
N GLU A 183 -7.96 -10.83 -14.62
CA GLU A 183 -8.07 -12.28 -14.53
C GLU A 183 -7.00 -12.88 -13.61
N ASP A 184 -5.77 -12.38 -13.65
CA ASP A 184 -4.69 -12.81 -12.75
C ASP A 184 -5.06 -12.57 -11.29
N ILE A 185 -5.65 -11.43 -10.99
CA ILE A 185 -6.15 -11.09 -9.66
C ILE A 185 -7.26 -12.06 -9.23
N ARG A 186 -8.23 -12.33 -10.09
CA ARG A 186 -9.33 -13.26 -9.79
C ARG A 186 -8.81 -14.69 -9.61
N ASN A 187 -7.85 -15.11 -10.40
CA ASN A 187 -7.24 -16.43 -10.31
C ASN A 187 -6.48 -16.59 -8.99
N LEU A 188 -5.65 -15.63 -8.61
CA LEU A 188 -4.95 -15.67 -7.33
C LEU A 188 -5.94 -15.67 -6.16
N TYR A 189 -6.93 -14.78 -6.19
CA TYR A 189 -8.00 -14.76 -5.18
C TYR A 189 -8.69 -16.12 -5.03
N SER A 190 -9.05 -16.75 -6.14
CA SER A 190 -9.70 -18.07 -6.15
C SER A 190 -8.80 -19.16 -5.57
N GLN A 191 -7.49 -19.07 -5.79
CA GLN A 191 -6.51 -20.04 -5.28
C GLN A 191 -6.29 -19.90 -3.77
N ILE A 192 -6.31 -18.69 -3.23
CA ILE A 192 -6.05 -18.42 -1.80
C ILE A 192 -7.31 -18.47 -0.95
N ARG A 193 -8.48 -18.34 -1.55
CA ARG A 193 -9.77 -18.39 -0.87
C ARG A 193 -9.95 -19.70 -0.12
N GLY A 194 -10.33 -19.63 1.15
CA GLY A 194 -10.54 -20.79 2.02
C GLY A 194 -9.26 -21.40 2.57
N LYS A 195 -8.09 -20.85 2.27
CA LYS A 195 -6.81 -21.34 2.79
C LYS A 195 -6.39 -20.61 4.05
N SER A 196 -5.75 -21.33 4.95
CA SER A 196 -5.10 -20.74 6.12
C SER A 196 -3.90 -19.88 5.72
N THR A 197 -3.48 -18.97 6.58
CA THR A 197 -2.27 -18.17 6.37
C THR A 197 -1.02 -19.03 6.13
N SER A 198 -0.90 -20.18 6.83
CA SER A 198 0.21 -21.11 6.64
C SER A 198 0.21 -21.75 5.25
N GLU A 199 -0.95 -22.15 4.74
CA GLU A 199 -1.08 -22.67 3.40
C GLU A 199 -0.76 -21.62 2.33
N ILE A 200 -1.22 -20.38 2.52
CA ILE A 200 -0.90 -19.25 1.63
C ILE A 200 0.61 -18.97 1.64
N SER A 201 1.24 -18.95 2.84
CA SER A 201 2.68 -18.74 3.01
C SER A 201 3.49 -19.78 2.24
N GLN A 202 3.12 -21.06 2.34
CA GLN A 202 3.77 -22.15 1.61
C GLN A 202 3.53 -22.08 0.10
N MET A 203 2.29 -21.82 -0.30
CA MET A 203 1.89 -21.80 -1.71
C MET A 203 2.57 -20.66 -2.48
N LEU A 204 2.72 -19.50 -1.86
CA LEU A 204 3.26 -18.29 -2.49
C LEU A 204 4.74 -18.05 -2.17
N ASP A 205 5.38 -18.96 -1.42
CA ASP A 205 6.78 -18.84 -0.97
C ASP A 205 7.09 -17.45 -0.36
N MET A 206 6.24 -17.04 0.59
CA MET A 206 6.38 -15.74 1.25
C MET A 206 6.31 -15.84 2.78
N PRO A 207 6.92 -14.90 3.53
CA PRO A 207 6.82 -14.86 4.98
C PRO A 207 5.38 -14.83 5.47
N PHE A 208 5.13 -15.48 6.61
CA PHE A 208 3.79 -15.65 7.21
C PHE A 208 3.07 -14.31 7.42
N GLU A 209 3.80 -13.27 7.84
CA GLU A 209 3.28 -11.94 8.09
C GLU A 209 2.72 -11.30 6.81
N TYR A 210 3.33 -11.56 5.67
CA TYR A 210 2.83 -11.09 4.38
C TYR A 210 1.68 -11.96 3.86
N ALA A 211 1.76 -13.27 4.05
CA ALA A 211 0.72 -14.21 3.64
C ALA A 211 -0.64 -13.88 4.28
N ALA A 212 -0.64 -13.46 5.55
CA ALA A 212 -1.85 -13.05 6.26
C ALA A 212 -2.57 -11.87 5.58
N MET A 213 -1.83 -11.06 4.82
CA MET A 213 -2.35 -9.84 4.22
C MET A 213 -2.67 -9.97 2.72
N VAL A 214 -2.35 -11.11 2.09
CA VAL A 214 -2.60 -11.31 0.66
C VAL A 214 -4.10 -11.29 0.35
N LEU A 215 -4.91 -12.00 1.12
CA LEU A 215 -6.36 -12.04 0.92
C LEU A 215 -7.00 -10.65 0.99
N PRO A 216 -6.76 -9.83 2.04
CA PRO A 216 -7.26 -8.45 2.07
C PRO A 216 -6.87 -7.61 0.86
N VAL A 217 -5.63 -7.74 0.39
CA VAL A 217 -5.18 -7.01 -0.80
C VAL A 217 -5.88 -7.48 -2.05
N MET A 218 -6.11 -8.79 -2.20
CA MET A 218 -6.83 -9.33 -3.34
C MET A 218 -8.30 -8.91 -3.36
N ILE A 219 -8.98 -8.91 -2.19
CA ILE A 219 -10.34 -8.38 -2.07
C ILE A 219 -10.38 -6.92 -2.50
N LEU A 220 -9.46 -6.10 -1.95
CA LEU A 220 -9.38 -4.69 -2.29
C LEU A 220 -9.13 -4.46 -3.80
N ALA A 221 -8.15 -5.18 -4.37
CA ALA A 221 -7.82 -5.07 -5.79
C ALA A 221 -9.02 -5.46 -6.67
N GLN A 222 -9.73 -6.53 -6.33
CA GLN A 222 -10.91 -6.97 -7.03
C GLN A 222 -12.06 -5.96 -6.93
N THR A 223 -12.35 -5.46 -5.73
CA THR A 223 -13.39 -4.43 -5.54
C THR A 223 -13.09 -3.15 -6.34
N LEU A 224 -11.82 -2.73 -6.38
CA LEU A 224 -11.41 -1.57 -7.18
C LEU A 224 -11.50 -1.84 -8.68
N LEU A 225 -11.20 -3.05 -9.14
CA LEU A 225 -11.40 -3.44 -10.53
C LEU A 225 -12.88 -3.45 -10.92
N ASP A 226 -13.73 -3.97 -10.05
CA ASP A 226 -15.18 -4.04 -10.29
C ASP A 226 -15.82 -2.64 -10.24
N ALA A 227 -15.36 -1.74 -9.38
CA ALA A 227 -15.79 -0.33 -9.29
C ALA A 227 -15.23 0.54 -10.42
N SER A 228 -14.11 0.16 -11.01
CA SER A 228 -13.50 0.79 -12.17
C SER A 228 -13.70 -0.07 -13.41
N GLN A 229 -13.66 0.48 -14.58
CA GLN A 229 -13.64 -0.30 -15.83
C GLN A 229 -12.21 -0.64 -16.25
N ALA A 230 -11.30 -0.79 -15.28
CA ALA A 230 -9.91 -1.07 -15.55
C ALA A 230 -9.71 -2.55 -15.91
N GLU A 231 -9.02 -2.79 -17.01
CA GLU A 231 -8.71 -4.13 -17.50
C GLU A 231 -7.35 -4.63 -16.99
N ARG A 232 -6.48 -3.69 -16.58
CA ARG A 232 -5.11 -3.97 -16.16
C ARG A 232 -4.73 -3.21 -14.90
N ILE A 233 -3.91 -3.88 -14.09
CA ILE A 233 -3.24 -3.32 -12.93
C ILE A 233 -1.75 -3.28 -13.21
N TRP A 234 -1.14 -2.14 -12.97
CA TRP A 234 0.30 -2.02 -12.98
C TRP A 234 0.82 -1.90 -11.53
N ILE A 235 1.84 -2.68 -11.20
CA ILE A 235 2.53 -2.66 -9.91
C ILE A 235 4.00 -2.31 -10.21
N PRO A 236 4.46 -1.08 -9.92
CA PRO A 236 5.80 -0.62 -10.22
C PRO A 236 6.90 -1.29 -9.39
#